data_3fa5d8df9fd3c21d17aa92edabb30f06
#
_entry.id   3fa5d8df9fd3c21d17aa92edabb30f06
#
_cell.length_a   1.000
_cell.length_b   1.000
_cell.length_c   1.000
_cell.angle_alpha   90.00
_cell.angle_beta   90.00
_cell.angle_gamma   90.00
#
_symmetry.space_group_name_H-M   'P 1'
#
loop_
_entity.id
_entity.type
_entity.pdbx_description
1 polymer ?
#
loop_
_entity_poly.entity_id
_entity_poly.type
_entity_poly.pdbx_seq_one_letter_code
_entity_poly.pdbx_strand_id
1 'polypeptide(L)'
;VQMASFSGCKLIGVNAYSQHPDWAARLAEWITSEENQRLRFQVRGQGPANINAANSPEVQASPAIAALLEQSNYSQLQRVGGKFWDPVTEFATSMAQGNPSGASLQAQLDRMVEGVTAR
;
A
#
# COMPACT_ATOMS: atom_id res chain seq x y z
N VAL A 1 -0.56 9.77 21.26
CA VAL A 1 -0.06 8.46 20.81
C VAL A 1 0.19 8.54 19.30
N GLN A 2 1.42 8.20 18.86
CA GLN A 2 1.75 8.18 17.44
C GLN A 2 1.10 6.97 16.78
N MET A 3 0.31 7.21 15.74
CA MET A 3 -0.34 6.16 14.98
C MET A 3 0.65 5.51 14.01
N ALA A 4 0.71 4.19 13.98
CA ALA A 4 1.46 3.44 13.00
C ALA A 4 0.60 3.15 11.76
N SER A 5 1.23 3.05 10.60
CA SER A 5 0.61 2.63 9.35
C SER A 5 1.29 1.38 8.79
N PHE A 6 0.64 0.68 7.88
CA PHE A 6 1.32 -0.36 7.11
C PHE A 6 2.17 0.25 6.00
N SER A 7 3.36 -0.30 5.82
CA SER A 7 4.21 -0.06 4.66
C SER A 7 4.03 -1.18 3.66
N GLY A 8 3.72 -0.83 2.42
CA GLY A 8 3.60 -1.77 1.33
C GLY A 8 4.26 -1.24 0.07
N CYS A 9 4.84 -2.13 -0.73
CA CYS A 9 5.46 -1.79 -1.99
C CYS A 9 4.85 -2.62 -3.12
N LYS A 10 4.70 -2.01 -4.28
CA LYS A 10 4.46 -2.75 -5.53
C LYS A 10 5.82 -3.09 -6.12
N LEU A 11 6.05 -4.38 -6.34
CA LEU A 11 7.31 -4.89 -6.83
C LEU A 11 7.15 -5.37 -8.27
N ILE A 12 8.21 -5.23 -9.05
CA ILE A 12 8.36 -5.83 -10.36
C ILE A 12 9.44 -6.90 -10.25
N GLY A 13 9.08 -8.15 -10.56
CA GLY A 13 10.00 -9.26 -10.58
C GLY A 13 10.28 -9.71 -12.01
N VAL A 14 11.50 -10.15 -12.26
CA VAL A 14 11.87 -10.84 -13.51
C VAL A 14 11.72 -12.34 -13.28
N ASN A 15 10.96 -13.01 -14.15
CA ASN A 15 10.79 -14.46 -14.08
C ASN A 15 12.11 -15.16 -14.42
N ALA A 16 12.59 -16.00 -13.50
CA ALA A 16 13.83 -16.78 -13.69
C ALA A 16 13.79 -17.75 -14.89
N TYR A 17 12.59 -18.13 -15.33
CA TYR A 17 12.38 -19.00 -16.50
C TYR A 17 12.12 -18.23 -17.79
N SER A 18 12.35 -16.90 -17.80
CA SER A 18 12.22 -16.11 -19.02
C SER A 18 13.21 -16.60 -20.08
N GLN A 19 12.76 -16.71 -21.31
CA GLN A 19 13.63 -16.98 -22.45
C GLN A 19 14.51 -15.77 -22.83
N HIS A 20 14.18 -14.60 -22.32
CA HIS A 20 14.89 -13.34 -22.58
C HIS A 20 15.14 -12.58 -21.26
N PRO A 21 15.94 -13.14 -20.31
CA PRO A 21 16.10 -12.56 -18.99
C PRO A 21 16.72 -11.16 -19.01
N ASP A 22 17.66 -10.90 -19.90
CA ASP A 22 18.30 -9.59 -20.05
C ASP A 22 17.33 -8.51 -20.50
N TRP A 23 16.44 -8.83 -21.43
CA TRP A 23 15.41 -7.90 -21.88
C TRP A 23 14.35 -7.69 -20.81
N ALA A 24 13.98 -8.72 -20.09
CA ALA A 24 13.05 -8.61 -18.97
C ALA A 24 13.62 -7.74 -17.82
N ALA A 25 14.92 -7.87 -17.54
CA ALA A 25 15.61 -7.03 -16.56
C ALA A 25 15.64 -5.56 -17.00
N ARG A 26 15.99 -5.30 -18.26
CA ARG A 26 15.97 -3.93 -18.83
C ARG A 26 14.59 -3.31 -18.80
N LEU A 27 13.54 -4.09 -19.08
CA LEU A 27 12.16 -3.62 -18.98
C LEU A 27 11.79 -3.27 -17.55
N ALA A 28 12.17 -4.11 -16.58
CA ALA A 28 11.92 -3.85 -15.15
C ALA A 28 12.65 -2.57 -14.70
N GLU A 29 13.91 -2.40 -15.09
CA GLU A 29 14.69 -1.19 -14.82
C GLU A 29 14.04 0.05 -15.45
N TRP A 30 13.63 -0.03 -16.69
CA TRP A 30 12.97 1.08 -17.38
C TRP A 30 11.65 1.47 -16.70
N ILE A 31 10.80 0.50 -16.37
CA ILE A 31 9.52 0.76 -15.68
C ILE A 31 9.75 1.42 -14.32
N THR A 32 10.83 1.06 -13.62
CA THR A 32 11.17 1.59 -12.29
C THR A 32 12.13 2.77 -12.32
N SER A 33 12.48 3.28 -13.50
CA SER A 33 13.34 4.45 -13.66
C SER A 33 12.75 5.70 -13.01
N GLU A 34 13.62 6.66 -12.68
CA GLU A 34 13.21 7.95 -12.14
C GLU A 34 12.17 8.64 -13.03
N GLU A 35 12.43 8.70 -14.33
CA GLU A 35 11.57 9.36 -15.31
C GLU A 35 10.15 8.76 -15.31
N ASN A 36 10.05 7.42 -15.38
CA ASN A 36 8.76 6.75 -15.40
C ASN A 36 8.03 6.84 -14.04
N GLN A 37 8.75 6.92 -12.94
CA GLN A 37 8.12 7.14 -11.64
C GLN A 37 7.61 8.57 -11.49
N ARG A 38 8.33 9.57 -12.01
CA ARG A 38 7.85 10.95 -12.06
C ARG A 38 6.61 11.09 -12.96
N LEU A 39 6.63 10.47 -14.15
CA LEU A 39 5.48 10.44 -15.03
C LEU A 39 4.26 9.79 -14.36
N ARG A 40 4.47 8.69 -13.65
CA ARG A 40 3.39 8.01 -12.89
C ARG A 40 2.83 8.92 -11.80
N PHE A 41 3.67 9.66 -11.10
CA PHE A 41 3.21 10.65 -10.14
C PHE A 41 2.35 11.74 -10.81
N GLN A 42 2.82 12.31 -11.92
CA GLN A 42 2.09 13.35 -12.64
C GLN A 42 0.72 12.89 -13.15
N VAL A 43 0.65 11.67 -13.68
CA VAL A 43 -0.59 11.12 -14.28
C VAL A 43 -1.53 10.52 -13.25
N ARG A 44 -1.01 9.90 -12.19
CA ARG A 44 -1.79 9.07 -11.26
C ARG A 44 -1.71 9.52 -9.80
N GLY A 45 -0.90 10.51 -9.46
CA GLY A 45 -0.67 10.95 -8.08
C GLY A 45 0.00 9.90 -7.19
N GLN A 46 0.62 8.87 -7.78
CA GLN A 46 1.28 7.80 -7.02
C GLN A 46 2.69 8.23 -6.62
N GLY A 47 2.98 8.19 -5.31
CA GLY A 47 4.29 8.56 -4.78
C GLY A 47 5.40 7.65 -5.33
N PRO A 48 6.50 8.24 -5.80
CA PRO A 48 7.64 7.49 -6.31
C PRO A 48 8.46 6.84 -5.19
N ALA A 49 9.02 5.66 -5.46
CA ALA A 49 10.00 4.99 -4.58
C ALA A 49 11.44 5.40 -4.90
N ASN A 50 11.71 5.91 -6.10
CA ASN A 50 13.02 6.44 -6.46
C ASN A 50 13.30 7.71 -5.65
N ILE A 51 14.49 7.78 -5.02
CA ILE A 51 14.86 8.85 -4.09
C ILE A 51 14.89 10.23 -4.79
N ASN A 52 15.44 10.28 -6.00
CA ASN A 52 15.52 11.54 -6.75
C ASN A 52 14.13 12.03 -7.16
N ALA A 53 13.29 11.11 -7.64
CA ALA A 53 11.91 11.43 -7.97
C ALA A 53 11.11 11.87 -6.74
N ALA A 54 11.29 11.20 -5.60
CA ALA A 54 10.62 11.54 -4.34
C ALA A 54 11.02 12.93 -3.82
N ASN A 55 12.27 13.33 -4.03
CA ASN A 55 12.80 14.65 -3.63
C ASN A 55 12.54 15.75 -4.65
N SER A 56 11.86 15.46 -5.76
CA SER A 56 11.53 16.50 -6.75
C SER A 56 10.56 17.55 -6.19
N PRO A 57 10.65 18.82 -6.62
CA PRO A 57 9.79 19.88 -6.10
C PRO A 57 8.30 19.60 -6.30
N GLU A 58 7.92 18.99 -7.40
CA GLU A 58 6.52 18.64 -7.69
C GLU A 58 5.95 17.58 -6.75
N VAL A 59 6.77 16.61 -6.35
CA VAL A 59 6.36 15.56 -5.40
C VAL A 59 6.29 16.12 -3.98
N GLN A 60 7.28 16.92 -3.60
CA GLN A 60 7.33 17.56 -2.28
C GLN A 60 6.22 18.59 -2.08
N ALA A 61 5.73 19.21 -3.15
CA ALA A 61 4.60 20.13 -3.09
C ALA A 61 3.24 19.43 -2.89
N SER A 62 3.18 18.10 -2.99
CA SER A 62 1.95 17.34 -2.77
C SER A 62 1.70 17.11 -1.28
N PRO A 63 0.64 17.69 -0.67
CA PRO A 63 0.36 17.50 0.75
C PRO A 63 0.14 16.03 1.14
N ALA A 64 -0.47 15.26 0.24
CA ALA A 64 -0.73 13.84 0.48
C ALA A 64 0.57 13.02 0.52
N ILE A 65 1.52 13.31 -0.38
CA ILE A 65 2.80 12.63 -0.41
C ILE A 65 3.70 13.08 0.74
N ALA A 66 3.69 14.37 1.08
CA ALA A 66 4.43 14.89 2.23
C ALA A 66 3.96 14.20 3.54
N ALA A 67 2.65 14.10 3.75
CA ALA A 67 2.08 13.39 4.90
C ALA A 67 2.46 11.89 4.90
N LEU A 68 2.45 11.23 3.74
CA LEU A 68 2.86 9.82 3.61
C LEU A 68 4.34 9.63 3.93
N LEU A 69 5.21 10.52 3.46
CA LEU A 69 6.64 10.48 3.75
C LEU A 69 6.93 10.68 5.24
N GLU A 70 6.27 11.64 5.87
CA GLU A 70 6.35 11.83 7.33
C GLU A 70 5.87 10.60 8.09
N GLN A 71 4.72 10.04 7.70
CA GLN A 71 4.15 8.85 8.31
C GLN A 71 5.02 7.61 8.11
N SER A 72 5.83 7.55 7.05
CA SER A 72 6.69 6.40 6.73
C SER A 72 7.67 6.06 7.85
N ASN A 73 8.10 7.04 8.64
CA ASN A 73 8.97 6.85 9.79
C ASN A 73 8.33 5.98 10.90
N TYR A 74 7.01 5.90 10.91
CA TYR A 74 6.21 5.16 11.89
C TYR A 74 5.50 3.95 11.26
N SER A 75 5.85 3.63 10.02
CA SER A 75 5.24 2.51 9.30
C SER A 75 5.87 1.18 9.69
N GLN A 76 5.06 0.13 9.64
CA GLN A 76 5.48 -1.24 9.88
C GLN A 76 5.20 -2.07 8.63
N LEU A 77 6.08 -3.00 8.32
CA LEU A 77 5.81 -3.97 7.26
C LEU A 77 4.58 -4.79 7.60
N GLN A 78 3.68 -4.91 6.65
CA GLN A 78 2.52 -5.77 6.79
C GLN A 78 2.99 -7.24 6.87
N ARG A 79 2.78 -7.86 8.02
CA ARG A 79 3.12 -9.27 8.27
C ARG A 79 1.88 -10.15 8.47
N VAL A 80 0.71 -9.62 8.11
CA VAL A 80 -0.56 -10.33 8.24
C VAL A 80 -0.83 -11.16 6.98
N GLY A 81 -1.40 -12.34 7.16
CA GLY A 81 -1.74 -13.25 6.07
C GLY A 81 -2.96 -12.81 5.25
N GLY A 82 -3.30 -13.58 4.21
CA GLY A 82 -4.42 -13.30 3.32
C GLY A 82 -5.79 -13.21 4.01
N LYS A 83 -5.96 -13.88 5.13
CA LYS A 83 -7.20 -13.84 5.94
C LYS A 83 -7.45 -12.52 6.67
N PHE A 84 -6.49 -11.60 6.70
CA PHE A 84 -6.64 -10.30 7.36
C PHE A 84 -7.62 -9.38 6.62
N TRP A 85 -7.50 -9.32 5.29
CA TRP A 85 -8.15 -8.25 4.51
C TRP A 85 -9.66 -8.36 4.45
N ASP A 86 -10.20 -9.54 4.23
CA ASP A 86 -11.66 -9.71 4.06
C ASP A 86 -12.43 -9.37 5.34
N PRO A 87 -12.12 -9.92 6.53
CA PRO A 87 -12.81 -9.57 7.76
C PRO A 87 -12.66 -8.08 8.14
N VAL A 88 -11.47 -7.50 7.93
CA VAL A 88 -11.22 -6.08 8.23
C VAL A 88 -11.98 -5.18 7.27
N THR A 89 -12.04 -5.52 5.99
CA THR A 89 -12.79 -4.76 4.99
C THR A 89 -14.29 -4.83 5.27
N GLU A 90 -14.82 -6.01 5.61
CA GLU A 90 -16.23 -6.18 5.98
C GLU A 90 -16.59 -5.32 7.20
N PHE A 91 -15.76 -5.38 8.25
CA PHE A 91 -15.94 -4.56 9.46
C PHE A 91 -15.90 -3.06 9.13
N ALA A 92 -14.86 -2.59 8.43
CA ALA A 92 -14.69 -1.18 8.08
C ALA A 92 -15.84 -0.67 7.20
N THR A 93 -16.29 -1.47 6.24
CA THR A 93 -17.42 -1.14 5.37
C THR A 93 -18.71 -1.02 6.17
N SER A 94 -18.98 -1.96 7.08
CA SER A 94 -20.14 -1.91 7.97
C SER A 94 -20.15 -0.63 8.80
N MET A 95 -18.98 -0.25 9.36
CA MET A 95 -18.86 0.99 10.13
C MET A 95 -19.08 2.24 9.26
N ALA A 96 -18.50 2.29 8.08
CA ALA A 96 -18.66 3.41 7.15
C ALA A 96 -20.12 3.59 6.69
N GLN A 97 -20.90 2.52 6.63
CA GLN A 97 -22.33 2.51 6.27
C GLN A 97 -23.26 2.76 7.47
N GLY A 98 -22.71 3.09 8.65
CA GLY A 98 -23.50 3.36 9.84
C GLY A 98 -24.07 2.11 10.52
N ASN A 99 -23.38 0.99 10.39
CA ASN A 99 -23.74 -0.28 11.03
C ASN A 99 -25.16 -0.79 10.65
N PRO A 100 -25.42 -1.09 9.39
CA PRO A 100 -26.76 -1.45 8.91
C PRO A 100 -27.33 -2.73 9.55
N SER A 101 -26.46 -3.59 10.08
CA SER A 101 -26.88 -4.82 10.77
C SER A 101 -27.52 -4.56 12.14
N GLY A 102 -27.25 -3.41 12.77
CA GLY A 102 -27.67 -3.11 14.14
C GLY A 102 -26.99 -3.95 15.22
N ALA A 103 -26.05 -4.83 14.84
CA ALA A 103 -25.28 -5.63 15.82
C ALA A 103 -24.39 -4.74 16.69
N SER A 104 -24.13 -5.15 17.93
CA SER A 104 -23.22 -4.38 18.79
C SER A 104 -21.83 -4.25 18.18
N LEU A 105 -21.16 -3.11 18.42
CA LEU A 105 -19.80 -2.89 17.91
C LEU A 105 -18.83 -3.96 18.42
N GLN A 106 -19.01 -4.41 19.66
CA GLN A 106 -18.19 -5.48 20.23
C GLN A 106 -18.38 -6.79 19.47
N ALA A 107 -19.62 -7.18 19.19
CA ALA A 107 -19.88 -8.42 18.44
C ALA A 107 -19.31 -8.38 17.01
N GLN A 108 -19.32 -7.22 16.36
CA GLN A 108 -18.71 -7.06 15.04
C GLN A 108 -17.19 -7.10 15.10
N LEU A 109 -16.59 -6.50 16.13
CA LEU A 109 -15.14 -6.57 16.36
C LEU A 109 -14.70 -8.01 16.64
N ASP A 110 -15.42 -8.72 17.51
CA ASP A 110 -15.12 -10.11 17.84
C ASP A 110 -15.16 -11.00 16.59
N ARG A 111 -16.19 -10.85 15.75
CA ARG A 111 -16.29 -11.54 14.44
C ARG A 111 -15.12 -11.23 13.53
N MET A 112 -14.71 -9.97 13.44
CA MET A 112 -13.54 -9.57 12.66
C MET A 112 -12.27 -10.27 13.18
N VAL A 113 -12.05 -10.26 14.49
CA VAL A 113 -10.89 -10.90 15.12
C VAL A 113 -10.90 -12.40 14.89
N GLU A 114 -12.04 -13.07 15.03
CA GLU A 114 -12.20 -14.49 14.72
C GLU A 114 -11.84 -14.76 13.25
N GLY A 115 -12.33 -13.96 12.31
CA GLY A 115 -12.02 -14.11 10.89
C GLY A 115 -10.53 -13.96 10.59
N VAL A 116 -9.86 -13.01 11.23
CA VAL A 116 -8.41 -12.76 11.05
C VAL A 116 -7.58 -13.88 11.68
N THR A 117 -8.01 -14.42 12.81
CA THR A 117 -7.26 -15.43 13.59
C THR A 117 -7.64 -16.87 13.24
N ALA A 118 -8.66 -17.10 12.41
CA ALA A 118 -9.06 -18.43 11.98
C ALA A 118 -7.88 -19.18 11.32
N ARG A 119 -7.63 -20.42 11.77
CA ARG A 119 -6.58 -21.31 11.25
C ARG A 119 -7.05 -22.06 9.99
#